data_f632607149bdbf344c92afa70ce53e57
#
_entry.id   f632607149bdbf344c92afa70ce53e57
#
_cell.length_a   1.000
_cell.length_b   1.000
_cell.length_c   1.000
_cell.angle_alpha   90.00
_cell.angle_beta   90.00
_cell.angle_gamma   90.00
#
_symmetry.space_group_name_H-M   'P 1'
#
loop_
_entity.id
_entity.type
_entity.pdbx_description
1 polymer ?
#
loop_
_entity_poly.entity_id
_entity_poly.type
_entity_poly.pdbx_seq_one_letter_code
_entity_poly.pdbx_strand_id
1 'polypeptide(L)'
;QSAPARAAEPDVPEGWTISKVVVLASSGVRAPTHFEEQLQSMELGRTWKEWGVGAGELTQRGAGLIQAMWMPLGIELRKLGMFPASGCPDPADVYVRSDTLQRTSALLDGIAPECRLGYRVSGEEKDPLFHALREGWCPITSAASAAAQVIASLPQGSLDGLTESLGPSFDLLNGLLRPVNKEMCERYSFPNCHVDEMPSSVTVSPTGNRVVITGGLGMASGFSELFIMEYSQGPEDW
;
A
#
# COMPACT_ATOMS: atom_id res chain seq x y z
N GLN A 1 17.14 2.31 18.39
CA GLN A 1 16.88 2.55 16.95
C GLN A 1 17.96 1.78 16.19
N SER A 2 17.61 0.64 15.61
CA SER A 2 18.50 -0.11 14.73
C SER A 2 18.67 0.70 13.44
N ALA A 3 19.92 0.95 13.04
CA ALA A 3 20.20 1.54 11.74
C ALA A 3 19.54 0.67 10.65
N PRO A 4 18.98 1.29 9.59
CA PRO A 4 18.43 0.52 8.49
C PRO A 4 19.53 -0.39 7.93
N ALA A 5 19.18 -1.66 7.72
CA ALA A 5 20.10 -2.61 7.10
C ALA A 5 20.57 -2.02 5.76
N ARG A 6 21.87 -1.81 5.64
CA ARG A 6 22.49 -1.36 4.39
C ARG A 6 22.22 -2.45 3.37
N ALA A 7 21.58 -2.11 2.26
CA ALA A 7 21.43 -3.04 1.16
C ALA A 7 22.84 -3.56 0.80
N ALA A 8 22.97 -4.89 0.74
CA ALA A 8 24.23 -5.49 0.30
C ALA A 8 24.54 -4.95 -1.10
N GLU A 9 25.81 -4.56 -1.32
CA GLU A 9 26.24 -4.22 -2.67
C GLU A 9 25.95 -5.41 -3.58
N PRO A 10 25.39 -5.20 -4.79
CA PRO A 10 25.12 -6.29 -5.69
C PRO A 10 26.45 -6.98 -6.04
N ASP A 11 26.56 -8.23 -5.67
CA ASP A 11 27.74 -9.05 -5.97
C ASP A 11 27.68 -9.42 -7.46
N VAL A 12 28.36 -8.61 -8.28
CA VAL A 12 28.47 -8.85 -9.71
C VAL A 12 29.64 -9.80 -9.94
N PRO A 13 29.40 -11.04 -10.46
CA PRO A 13 30.47 -12.00 -10.68
C PRO A 13 31.55 -11.43 -11.59
N GLU A 14 32.81 -11.84 -11.36
CA GLU A 14 33.93 -11.42 -12.18
C GLU A 14 33.70 -11.71 -13.67
N GLY A 15 33.94 -10.70 -14.51
CA GLY A 15 33.71 -10.78 -15.96
C GLY A 15 32.26 -10.53 -16.40
N TRP A 16 31.36 -10.25 -15.47
CA TRP A 16 30.00 -9.87 -15.79
C TRP A 16 29.81 -8.35 -15.72
N THR A 17 28.90 -7.85 -16.55
CA THR A 17 28.45 -6.46 -16.52
C THR A 17 26.93 -6.41 -16.41
N ILE A 18 26.40 -5.46 -15.65
CA ILE A 18 24.96 -5.22 -15.57
C ILE A 18 24.54 -4.52 -16.84
N SER A 19 23.67 -5.16 -17.63
CA SER A 19 23.13 -4.59 -18.87
C SER A 19 21.82 -3.84 -18.65
N LYS A 20 21.06 -4.18 -17.62
CA LYS A 20 19.75 -3.57 -17.31
C LYS A 20 19.43 -3.70 -15.83
N VAL A 21 18.81 -2.67 -15.30
CA VAL A 21 18.21 -2.67 -13.97
C VAL A 21 16.71 -2.42 -14.11
N VAL A 22 15.89 -3.25 -13.49
CA VAL A 22 14.44 -3.09 -13.45
C VAL A 22 14.03 -2.88 -12.01
N VAL A 23 13.32 -1.79 -11.74
CA VAL A 23 12.85 -1.44 -10.41
C VAL A 23 11.34 -1.38 -10.42
N LEU A 24 10.72 -2.12 -9.50
CA LEU A 24 9.30 -2.03 -9.20
C LEU A 24 9.14 -1.40 -7.82
N ALA A 25 8.38 -0.35 -7.74
CA ALA A 25 8.19 0.39 -6.50
C ALA A 25 6.71 0.72 -6.27
N SER A 26 6.35 0.78 -4.99
CA SER A 26 5.07 1.33 -4.54
C SER A 26 5.23 2.81 -4.16
N SER A 27 4.12 3.49 -4.00
CA SER A 27 4.09 4.89 -3.52
C SER A 27 4.58 5.01 -2.07
N GLY A 28 4.98 6.22 -1.69
CA GLY A 28 5.35 6.56 -0.32
C GLY A 28 4.14 6.78 0.60
N VAL A 29 4.39 7.40 1.78
CA VAL A 29 3.34 7.73 2.75
C VAL A 29 2.34 8.69 2.13
N ARG A 30 1.10 8.29 2.17
CA ARG A 30 -0.06 8.99 1.61
C ARG A 30 -1.11 9.33 2.66
N ALA A 31 -2.00 10.25 2.36
CA ALA A 31 -3.21 10.41 3.11
C ALA A 31 -4.16 9.21 2.94
N PRO A 32 -5.10 9.00 3.87
CA PRO A 32 -6.14 8.00 3.72
C PRO A 32 -6.90 8.14 2.41
N THR A 33 -7.31 7.01 1.85
CA THR A 33 -8.26 6.99 0.72
C THR A 33 -9.68 7.29 1.22
N HIS A 34 -10.61 7.54 0.32
CA HIS A 34 -12.02 7.73 0.70
C HIS A 34 -12.61 6.54 1.49
N PHE A 35 -12.17 5.32 1.22
CA PHE A 35 -12.58 4.16 2.01
C PHE A 35 -12.09 4.26 3.45
N GLU A 36 -10.83 4.62 3.64
CA GLU A 36 -10.21 4.76 4.96
C GLU A 36 -10.77 5.98 5.73
N GLU A 37 -11.12 7.07 5.02
CA GLU A 37 -11.87 8.19 5.60
C GLU A 37 -13.24 7.77 6.12
N GLN A 38 -13.93 6.86 5.41
CA GLN A 38 -15.19 6.29 5.90
C GLN A 38 -14.98 5.46 7.18
N LEU A 39 -13.89 4.70 7.28
CA LEU A 39 -13.53 4.00 8.51
C LEU A 39 -13.24 4.98 9.65
N GLN A 40 -12.51 6.05 9.39
CA GLN A 40 -12.26 7.10 10.38
C GLN A 40 -13.56 7.69 10.92
N SER A 41 -14.55 7.89 10.06
CA SER A 41 -15.86 8.41 10.46
C SER A 41 -16.69 7.47 11.34
N MET A 42 -16.36 6.17 11.32
CA MET A 42 -17.01 5.16 12.18
C MET A 42 -16.43 5.11 13.59
N GLU A 43 -15.21 5.58 13.76
CA GLU A 43 -14.50 5.60 15.04
C GLU A 43 -14.77 6.95 15.74
N LEU A 44 -15.64 6.94 16.76
CA LEU A 44 -16.08 8.14 17.45
C LEU A 44 -15.24 8.51 18.67
N GLY A 45 -14.32 7.65 19.08
CA GLY A 45 -13.53 7.82 20.30
C GLY A 45 -12.18 8.51 20.11
N ARG A 46 -11.83 8.83 18.87
CA ARG A 46 -10.51 9.30 18.51
C ARG A 46 -10.59 10.51 17.57
N THR A 47 -9.68 11.46 17.74
CA THR A 47 -9.42 12.49 16.75
C THR A 47 -8.37 12.00 15.77
N TRP A 48 -8.70 11.95 14.51
CA TRP A 48 -7.79 11.56 13.46
C TRP A 48 -6.96 12.75 13.00
N LYS A 49 -5.73 12.46 12.54
CA LYS A 49 -4.80 13.47 12.05
C LYS A 49 -5.32 14.13 10.78
N GLU A 50 -5.11 15.44 10.66
CA GLU A 50 -5.24 16.15 9.39
C GLU A 50 -4.00 15.94 8.54
N TRP A 51 -4.19 15.56 7.29
CA TRP A 51 -3.10 15.14 6.40
C TRP A 51 -2.55 16.28 5.54
N GLY A 52 -3.27 17.39 5.41
CA GLY A 52 -2.86 18.54 4.61
C GLY A 52 -2.84 18.33 3.10
N VAL A 53 -3.28 17.17 2.63
CA VAL A 53 -3.38 16.78 1.21
C VAL A 53 -4.70 16.03 0.98
N GLY A 54 -5.08 15.88 -0.27
CA GLY A 54 -6.30 15.16 -0.64
C GLY A 54 -6.24 13.66 -0.37
N ALA A 55 -7.42 13.02 -0.38
CA ALA A 55 -7.56 11.60 -0.13
C ALA A 55 -6.66 10.76 -1.07
N GLY A 56 -5.82 9.92 -0.48
CA GLY A 56 -4.88 9.06 -1.20
C GLY A 56 -3.69 9.77 -1.84
N GLU A 57 -3.52 11.07 -1.65
CA GLU A 57 -2.37 11.80 -2.15
C GLU A 57 -1.13 11.62 -1.28
N LEU A 58 0.03 11.72 -1.90
CA LEU A 58 1.33 11.66 -1.23
C LEU A 58 1.50 12.84 -0.31
N THR A 59 1.90 12.59 0.94
CA THR A 59 2.19 13.66 1.90
C THR A 59 3.55 14.30 1.60
N GLN A 60 3.79 15.49 2.15
CA GLN A 60 5.10 16.14 2.05
C GLN A 60 6.22 15.27 2.65
N ARG A 61 5.96 14.62 3.79
CA ARG A 61 6.90 13.66 4.37
C ARG A 61 7.09 12.45 3.47
N GLY A 62 6.01 11.92 2.90
CA GLY A 62 6.07 10.82 1.92
C GLY A 62 6.98 11.16 0.75
N ALA A 63 6.89 12.36 0.21
CA ALA A 63 7.77 12.83 -0.85
C ALA A 63 9.25 12.89 -0.42
N GLY A 64 9.53 13.42 0.78
CA GLY A 64 10.89 13.43 1.34
C GLY A 64 11.47 12.04 1.57
N LEU A 65 10.65 11.10 2.06
CA LEU A 65 11.06 9.70 2.25
C LEU A 65 11.35 8.99 0.91
N ILE A 66 10.57 9.28 -0.12
CA ILE A 66 10.82 8.77 -1.48
C ILE A 66 12.17 9.26 -1.98
N GLN A 67 12.45 10.55 -1.87
CA GLN A 67 13.76 11.09 -2.26
C GLN A 67 14.90 10.43 -1.49
N ALA A 68 14.75 10.28 -0.19
CA ALA A 68 15.75 9.59 0.65
C ALA A 68 15.94 8.11 0.27
N MET A 69 14.88 7.43 -0.19
CA MET A 69 14.93 6.05 -0.65
C MET A 69 15.62 5.92 -2.01
N TRP A 70 15.35 6.83 -2.94
CA TRP A 70 15.89 6.77 -4.31
C TRP A 70 17.32 7.27 -4.42
N MET A 71 17.76 8.18 -3.54
CA MET A 71 19.12 8.73 -3.58
C MET A 71 20.21 7.65 -3.52
N PRO A 72 20.17 6.66 -2.60
CA PRO A 72 21.12 5.55 -2.59
C PRO A 72 21.12 4.75 -3.89
N LEU A 73 19.94 4.50 -4.48
CA LEU A 73 19.84 3.81 -5.77
C LEU A 73 20.51 4.60 -6.89
N GLY A 74 20.27 5.90 -6.97
CA GLY A 74 20.94 6.77 -7.95
C GLY A 74 22.47 6.75 -7.82
N ILE A 75 22.99 6.75 -6.59
CA ILE A 75 24.42 6.61 -6.31
C ILE A 75 24.94 5.26 -6.78
N GLU A 76 24.20 4.19 -6.50
CA GLU A 76 24.60 2.84 -6.90
C GLU A 76 24.57 2.65 -8.43
N LEU A 77 23.58 3.18 -9.13
CA LEU A 77 23.52 3.17 -10.59
C LEU A 77 24.72 3.90 -11.23
N ARG A 78 25.23 4.94 -10.58
CA ARG A 78 26.46 5.62 -11.03
C ARG A 78 27.71 4.75 -10.79
N LYS A 79 27.84 4.10 -9.65
CA LYS A 79 28.95 3.18 -9.36
C LYS A 79 28.99 2.00 -10.33
N LEU A 80 27.82 1.49 -10.70
CA LEU A 80 27.66 0.39 -11.65
C LEU A 80 27.87 0.81 -13.12
N GLY A 81 28.11 2.09 -13.38
CA GLY A 81 28.26 2.63 -14.73
C GLY A 81 26.96 2.70 -15.54
N MET A 82 25.81 2.49 -14.91
CA MET A 82 24.50 2.61 -15.55
C MET A 82 24.10 4.08 -15.74
N PHE A 83 24.52 4.95 -14.84
CA PHE A 83 24.44 6.39 -14.94
C PHE A 83 25.83 7.00 -15.11
N PRO A 84 25.96 8.16 -15.77
CA PRO A 84 27.26 8.84 -15.85
C PRO A 84 27.76 9.22 -14.45
N ALA A 85 29.06 9.24 -14.26
CA ALA A 85 29.69 9.59 -12.97
C ALA A 85 29.28 10.98 -12.45
N SER A 86 28.99 11.90 -13.38
CA SER A 86 28.46 13.25 -13.09
C SER A 86 27.44 13.66 -14.16
N GLY A 87 26.57 14.58 -13.80
CA GLY A 87 25.48 15.03 -14.69
C GLY A 87 24.32 14.04 -14.76
N CYS A 88 23.45 14.25 -15.72
CA CYS A 88 22.21 13.48 -15.89
C CYS A 88 22.39 12.30 -16.85
N PRO A 89 21.72 11.16 -16.63
CA PRO A 89 21.67 10.09 -17.60
C PRO A 89 20.95 10.56 -18.86
N ASP A 90 21.27 9.92 -20.00
CA ASP A 90 20.53 10.16 -21.24
C ASP A 90 19.08 9.67 -21.04
N PRO A 91 18.07 10.49 -21.36
CA PRO A 91 16.67 10.07 -21.32
C PRO A 91 16.35 8.83 -22.14
N ALA A 92 17.15 8.52 -23.17
CA ALA A 92 17.01 7.31 -23.97
C ALA A 92 17.39 6.03 -23.21
N ASP A 93 18.23 6.14 -22.17
CA ASP A 93 18.71 5.02 -21.36
C ASP A 93 17.78 4.76 -20.16
N VAL A 94 16.87 5.65 -19.88
CA VAL A 94 15.98 5.56 -18.70
C VAL A 94 14.53 5.50 -19.14
N TYR A 95 13.88 4.38 -18.84
CA TYR A 95 12.45 4.22 -19.05
C TYR A 95 11.72 4.21 -17.72
N VAL A 96 10.83 5.15 -17.52
CA VAL A 96 10.02 5.26 -16.30
C VAL A 96 8.55 5.27 -16.65
N ARG A 97 7.76 4.47 -15.96
CA ARG A 97 6.31 4.39 -16.13
C ARG A 97 5.60 4.40 -14.79
N SER A 98 4.57 5.21 -14.68
CA SER A 98 3.65 5.22 -13.53
C SER A 98 2.21 5.04 -14.00
N ASP A 99 1.31 4.73 -13.06
CA ASP A 99 -0.12 4.94 -13.26
C ASP A 99 -0.47 6.45 -13.16
N THR A 100 -1.76 6.78 -13.23
CA THR A 100 -2.25 8.17 -13.21
C THR A 100 -2.35 8.77 -11.81
N LEU A 101 -2.05 8.00 -10.77
CA LEU A 101 -2.19 8.48 -9.40
C LEU A 101 -1.07 9.47 -9.04
N GLN A 102 -1.42 10.58 -8.41
CA GLN A 102 -0.47 11.62 -8.00
C GLN A 102 0.70 11.02 -7.17
N ARG A 103 0.41 10.15 -6.20
CA ARG A 103 1.42 9.52 -5.37
C ARG A 103 2.40 8.64 -6.12
N THR A 104 2.00 8.08 -7.24
CA THR A 104 2.85 7.19 -8.05
C THR A 104 3.71 7.99 -9.03
N SER A 105 3.15 9.03 -9.65
CA SER A 105 3.92 9.92 -10.52
C SER A 105 4.99 10.69 -9.74
N ALA A 106 4.73 11.08 -8.50
CA ALA A 106 5.69 11.76 -7.64
C ALA A 106 6.92 10.90 -7.26
N LEU A 107 6.84 9.57 -7.35
CA LEU A 107 7.98 8.67 -7.20
C LEU A 107 9.11 8.96 -8.20
N LEU A 108 8.77 9.45 -9.37
CA LEU A 108 9.68 9.58 -10.49
C LEU A 108 10.68 10.73 -10.30
N ASP A 109 10.30 11.71 -9.49
CA ASP A 109 11.14 12.86 -9.21
C ASP A 109 12.28 12.54 -8.20
N GLY A 110 12.26 11.33 -7.61
CA GLY A 110 13.20 10.95 -6.57
C GLY A 110 14.53 10.37 -7.05
N ILE A 111 14.60 9.73 -8.24
CA ILE A 111 15.79 8.97 -8.68
C ILE A 111 16.96 9.89 -9.02
N ALA A 112 16.67 10.99 -9.68
CA ALA A 112 17.64 12.03 -10.02
C ALA A 112 16.89 13.37 -10.05
N PRO A 113 16.63 13.97 -8.88
CA PRO A 113 15.77 15.14 -8.76
C PRO A 113 16.31 16.36 -9.52
N GLU A 114 17.62 16.42 -9.72
CA GLU A 114 18.28 17.43 -10.54
C GLU A 114 18.14 17.20 -12.05
N CYS A 115 17.72 16.00 -12.45
CA CYS A 115 17.60 15.60 -13.85
C CYS A 115 16.11 15.49 -14.20
N ARG A 116 15.68 16.19 -15.21
CA ARG A 116 14.33 16.02 -15.77
C ARG A 116 14.29 14.76 -16.62
N LEU A 117 14.20 13.61 -15.97
CA LEU A 117 14.00 12.34 -16.65
C LEU A 117 12.62 12.34 -17.29
N GLY A 118 12.57 12.01 -18.58
CA GLY A 118 11.30 11.78 -19.25
C GLY A 118 10.61 10.56 -18.67
N TYR A 119 9.37 10.69 -18.25
CA TYR A 119 8.57 9.56 -17.82
C TYR A 119 7.27 9.48 -18.61
N ARG A 120 6.73 8.29 -18.67
CA ARG A 120 5.42 8.05 -19.27
C ARG A 120 4.42 7.74 -18.17
N VAL A 121 3.43 8.59 -18.04
CA VAL A 121 2.25 8.28 -17.25
C VAL A 121 1.34 7.43 -18.12
N SER A 122 0.75 6.38 -17.54
CA SER A 122 -0.29 5.62 -18.24
C SER A 122 -1.40 6.56 -18.69
N GLY A 123 -1.88 6.37 -19.91
CA GLY A 123 -3.04 7.11 -20.41
C GLY A 123 -4.37 6.61 -19.82
N GLU A 124 -4.34 5.51 -19.09
CA GLU A 124 -5.51 4.85 -18.52
C GLU A 124 -5.45 4.93 -16.99
N GLU A 125 -6.55 5.34 -16.37
CA GLU A 125 -6.68 5.36 -14.90
C GLU A 125 -6.41 3.98 -14.29
N LYS A 126 -6.71 2.92 -15.04
CA LYS A 126 -6.58 1.53 -14.61
C LYS A 126 -5.68 0.77 -15.59
N ASP A 127 -4.40 1.10 -15.59
CA ASP A 127 -3.44 0.41 -16.45
C ASP A 127 -3.29 -1.07 -16.04
N PRO A 128 -3.61 -2.02 -16.91
CA PRO A 128 -3.48 -3.45 -16.63
C PRO A 128 -2.07 -3.89 -16.25
N LEU A 129 -1.02 -3.20 -16.65
CA LEU A 129 0.36 -3.51 -16.25
C LEU A 129 0.58 -3.31 -14.74
N PHE A 130 -0.11 -2.33 -14.13
CA PHE A 130 -0.02 -2.10 -12.69
C PHE A 130 -1.12 -2.81 -11.90
N HIS A 131 -2.22 -3.17 -12.55
CA HIS A 131 -3.41 -3.72 -11.92
C HIS A 131 -3.92 -4.96 -12.65
N ALA A 132 -3.03 -5.82 -13.11
CA ALA A 132 -3.37 -7.00 -13.91
C ALA A 132 -4.46 -7.90 -13.30
N LEU A 133 -4.47 -8.04 -11.98
CA LEU A 133 -5.49 -8.81 -11.26
C LEU A 133 -6.84 -8.08 -11.16
N ARG A 134 -6.84 -6.75 -11.27
CA ARG A 134 -8.06 -5.94 -11.15
C ARG A 134 -8.71 -5.65 -12.50
N GLU A 135 -7.89 -5.51 -13.56
CA GLU A 135 -8.33 -4.90 -14.82
C GLU A 135 -8.48 -5.92 -15.96
N GLY A 136 -8.75 -7.16 -15.62
CA GLY A 136 -9.26 -8.12 -16.59
C GLY A 136 -8.23 -9.00 -17.31
N TRP A 137 -6.93 -8.88 -17.02
CA TRP A 137 -5.94 -9.82 -17.56
C TRP A 137 -6.03 -11.20 -16.91
N CYS A 138 -6.55 -11.25 -15.67
CA CYS A 138 -6.86 -12.48 -14.96
C CYS A 138 -8.33 -12.42 -14.52
N PRO A 139 -9.29 -12.58 -15.43
CA PRO A 139 -10.70 -12.46 -15.09
C PRO A 139 -11.14 -13.57 -14.14
N ILE A 140 -11.99 -13.22 -13.18
CA ILE A 140 -12.65 -14.18 -12.32
C ILE A 140 -13.82 -14.78 -13.12
N THR A 141 -13.64 -16.01 -13.54
CA THR A 141 -14.66 -16.74 -14.35
C THR A 141 -15.81 -17.31 -13.49
N SER A 142 -15.57 -17.51 -12.19
CA SER A 142 -16.57 -17.98 -11.22
C SER A 142 -16.32 -17.34 -9.87
N ALA A 143 -17.24 -16.49 -9.44
CA ALA A 143 -17.19 -15.84 -8.13
C ALA A 143 -17.18 -16.86 -6.99
N ALA A 144 -18.01 -17.90 -7.09
CA ALA A 144 -18.11 -18.96 -6.07
C ALA A 144 -16.81 -19.77 -5.97
N SER A 145 -16.19 -20.12 -7.11
CA SER A 145 -14.92 -20.83 -7.13
C SER A 145 -13.79 -20.00 -6.56
N ALA A 146 -13.71 -18.72 -6.93
CA ALA A 146 -12.69 -17.81 -6.41
C ALA A 146 -12.83 -17.62 -4.90
N ALA A 147 -14.03 -17.40 -4.41
CA ALA A 147 -14.30 -17.28 -2.98
C ALA A 147 -13.94 -18.57 -2.22
N ALA A 148 -14.30 -19.73 -2.76
CA ALA A 148 -13.98 -21.03 -2.16
C ALA A 148 -12.46 -21.27 -2.08
N GLN A 149 -11.71 -20.90 -3.12
CA GLN A 149 -10.24 -21.01 -3.13
C GLN A 149 -9.59 -20.09 -2.09
N VAL A 150 -10.07 -18.86 -1.97
CA VAL A 150 -9.59 -17.93 -0.92
C VAL A 150 -9.86 -18.55 0.45
N ILE A 151 -11.08 -18.97 0.74
CA ILE A 151 -11.46 -19.58 2.02
C ILE A 151 -10.59 -20.80 2.32
N ALA A 152 -10.40 -21.69 1.36
CA ALA A 152 -9.59 -22.88 1.52
C ALA A 152 -8.12 -22.60 1.82
N SER A 153 -7.59 -21.42 1.45
CA SER A 153 -6.22 -21.00 1.73
C SER A 153 -6.04 -20.37 3.12
N LEU A 154 -7.14 -20.07 3.82
CA LEU A 154 -7.10 -19.44 5.14
C LEU A 154 -6.78 -20.45 6.25
N PRO A 155 -6.29 -20.00 7.42
CA PRO A 155 -6.17 -20.85 8.59
C PRO A 155 -7.46 -21.59 8.90
N GLN A 156 -7.38 -22.88 9.15
CA GLN A 156 -8.53 -23.79 9.37
C GLN A 156 -9.55 -23.80 8.21
N GLY A 157 -9.19 -23.30 7.03
CA GLY A 157 -10.09 -23.23 5.87
C GLY A 157 -11.33 -22.34 6.09
N SER A 158 -11.25 -21.33 6.95
CA SER A 158 -12.39 -20.48 7.30
C SER A 158 -12.01 -19.06 7.68
N LEU A 159 -12.97 -18.12 7.55
CA LEU A 159 -12.81 -16.75 8.04
C LEU A 159 -12.75 -16.69 9.56
N ASP A 160 -13.51 -17.54 10.24
CA ASP A 160 -13.47 -17.65 11.70
C ASP A 160 -12.10 -18.14 12.17
N GLY A 161 -11.50 -19.13 11.50
CA GLY A 161 -10.14 -19.59 11.78
C GLY A 161 -9.08 -18.51 11.54
N LEU A 162 -9.27 -17.67 10.52
CA LEU A 162 -8.41 -16.50 10.32
C LEU A 162 -8.59 -15.49 11.46
N THR A 163 -9.81 -15.15 11.83
CA THR A 163 -10.13 -14.24 12.94
C THR A 163 -9.52 -14.74 14.25
N GLU A 164 -9.68 -16.03 14.56
CA GLU A 164 -9.09 -16.65 15.74
C GLU A 164 -7.56 -16.59 15.73
N SER A 165 -6.94 -16.87 14.59
CA SER A 165 -5.47 -16.80 14.44
C SER A 165 -4.91 -15.39 14.62
N LEU A 166 -5.73 -14.36 14.39
CA LEU A 166 -5.41 -12.94 14.57
C LEU A 166 -5.88 -12.39 15.93
N GLY A 167 -6.34 -13.24 16.84
CA GLY A 167 -6.86 -12.83 18.16
C GLY A 167 -6.02 -11.78 18.87
N PRO A 168 -4.71 -11.99 19.09
CA PRO A 168 -3.85 -10.99 19.74
C PRO A 168 -3.80 -9.64 19.01
N SER A 169 -3.90 -9.64 17.68
CA SER A 169 -3.94 -8.41 16.86
C SER A 169 -5.29 -7.71 17.02
N PHE A 170 -6.38 -8.45 17.07
CA PHE A 170 -7.69 -7.89 17.36
C PHE A 170 -7.78 -7.31 18.77
N ASP A 171 -7.22 -7.98 19.78
CA ASP A 171 -7.17 -7.45 21.15
C ASP A 171 -6.46 -6.09 21.19
N LEU A 172 -5.32 -5.98 20.50
CA LEU A 172 -4.60 -4.71 20.38
C LEU A 172 -5.43 -3.65 19.66
N LEU A 173 -6.02 -4.01 18.52
CA LEU A 173 -6.82 -3.09 17.72
C LEU A 173 -8.04 -2.60 18.49
N ASN A 174 -8.77 -3.49 19.16
CA ASN A 174 -9.94 -3.14 19.97
C ASN A 174 -9.55 -2.29 21.19
N GLY A 175 -8.33 -2.42 21.68
CA GLY A 175 -7.78 -1.54 22.72
C GLY A 175 -7.50 -0.11 22.25
N LEU A 176 -7.18 0.06 20.96
CA LEU A 176 -6.92 1.36 20.33
C LEU A 176 -8.18 2.03 19.82
N LEU A 177 -9.10 1.24 19.27
CA LEU A 177 -10.39 1.70 18.77
C LEU A 177 -11.43 1.66 19.88
N ARG A 178 -12.25 2.70 19.97
CA ARG A 178 -13.47 2.66 20.78
C ARG A 178 -14.64 2.13 19.93
N PRO A 179 -15.79 1.79 20.58
CA PRO A 179 -16.87 1.11 19.87
C PRO A 179 -17.18 1.73 18.51
N VAL A 180 -17.01 0.92 17.50
CA VAL A 180 -17.28 1.30 16.11
C VAL A 180 -18.78 1.51 15.98
N ASN A 181 -19.20 2.73 15.74
CA ASN A 181 -20.57 3.11 15.47
C ASN A 181 -21.62 2.48 16.43
N LYS A 182 -22.03 3.21 17.44
CA LYS A 182 -23.01 2.80 18.43
C LYS A 182 -24.31 2.23 17.79
N GLU A 183 -24.75 2.82 16.68
CA GLU A 183 -25.95 2.39 15.97
C GLU A 183 -25.80 0.98 15.36
N MET A 184 -24.62 0.66 14.80
CA MET A 184 -24.34 -0.71 14.32
C MET A 184 -24.29 -1.69 15.47
N CYS A 185 -23.66 -1.35 16.59
CA CYS A 185 -23.60 -2.22 17.76
C CYS A 185 -24.98 -2.56 18.30
N GLU A 186 -25.84 -1.56 18.41
CA GLU A 186 -27.22 -1.73 18.88
C GLU A 186 -28.05 -2.55 17.89
N ARG A 187 -27.90 -2.28 16.58
CA ARG A 187 -28.62 -2.98 15.50
C ARG A 187 -28.30 -4.47 15.46
N TYR A 188 -27.03 -4.83 15.62
CA TYR A 188 -26.58 -6.23 15.53
C TYR A 188 -26.35 -6.88 16.90
N SER A 189 -26.63 -6.17 18.00
CA SER A 189 -26.49 -6.67 19.37
C SER A 189 -25.10 -7.23 19.67
N PHE A 190 -24.05 -6.55 19.21
CA PHE A 190 -22.68 -6.96 19.53
C PHE A 190 -22.36 -6.69 21.00
N PRO A 191 -21.83 -7.68 21.75
CA PRO A 191 -21.62 -7.56 23.19
C PRO A 191 -20.68 -6.43 23.60
N ASN A 192 -19.58 -6.23 22.87
CA ASN A 192 -18.52 -5.28 23.19
C ASN A 192 -18.31 -4.22 22.10
N CYS A 193 -19.02 -4.31 20.99
CA CYS A 193 -18.81 -3.46 19.81
C CYS A 193 -17.39 -3.56 19.21
N HIS A 194 -16.77 -4.69 19.32
CA HIS A 194 -15.44 -4.97 18.79
C HIS A 194 -15.48 -5.25 17.28
N VAL A 195 -14.38 -4.96 16.60
CA VAL A 195 -14.28 -5.17 15.15
C VAL A 195 -14.37 -6.65 14.79
N ASP A 196 -13.80 -7.53 15.60
CA ASP A 196 -13.82 -8.99 15.42
C ASP A 196 -15.20 -9.63 15.64
N GLU A 197 -16.12 -8.94 16.32
CA GLU A 197 -17.51 -9.39 16.48
C GLU A 197 -18.33 -9.20 15.19
N MET A 198 -17.84 -8.41 14.25
CA MET A 198 -18.53 -8.17 12.98
C MET A 198 -18.32 -9.35 12.03
N PRO A 199 -19.40 -9.94 11.48
CA PRO A 199 -19.28 -11.03 10.54
C PRO A 199 -18.45 -10.64 9.33
N SER A 200 -17.52 -11.52 8.92
CA SER A 200 -16.73 -11.35 7.72
C SER A 200 -17.22 -12.24 6.60
N SER A 201 -17.05 -11.79 5.38
CA SER A 201 -17.41 -12.57 4.19
C SER A 201 -16.41 -12.37 3.06
N VAL A 202 -16.31 -13.36 2.18
CA VAL A 202 -15.55 -13.25 0.93
C VAL A 202 -16.54 -12.89 -0.17
N THR A 203 -16.30 -11.78 -0.83
CA THR A 203 -17.15 -11.28 -1.92
C THR A 203 -16.32 -11.03 -3.17
N VAL A 204 -16.96 -11.07 -4.32
CA VAL A 204 -16.36 -10.61 -5.57
C VAL A 204 -16.80 -9.17 -5.80
N SER A 205 -15.87 -8.32 -6.22
CA SER A 205 -16.18 -6.92 -6.52
C SER A 205 -17.30 -6.80 -7.56
N PRO A 206 -18.07 -5.70 -7.56
CA PRO A 206 -19.15 -5.49 -8.54
C PRO A 206 -18.68 -5.60 -10.01
N THR A 207 -17.40 -5.30 -10.27
CA THR A 207 -16.80 -5.43 -11.61
C THR A 207 -16.36 -6.87 -11.95
N GLY A 208 -16.47 -7.82 -10.99
CA GLY A 208 -16.11 -9.23 -11.20
C GLY A 208 -14.61 -9.50 -11.34
N ASN A 209 -13.76 -8.53 -11.04
CA ASN A 209 -12.32 -8.60 -11.29
C ASN A 209 -11.46 -8.74 -10.03
N ARG A 210 -12.06 -8.78 -8.87
CA ARG A 210 -11.36 -8.82 -7.58
C ARG A 210 -12.16 -9.57 -6.52
N VAL A 211 -11.48 -10.43 -5.76
CA VAL A 211 -12.02 -11.01 -4.53
C VAL A 211 -11.66 -10.12 -3.35
N VAL A 212 -12.60 -9.86 -2.47
CA VAL A 212 -12.43 -9.00 -1.29
C VAL A 212 -12.96 -9.71 -0.05
N ILE A 213 -12.25 -9.57 1.06
CA ILE A 213 -12.75 -9.91 2.39
C ILE A 213 -13.38 -8.63 2.97
N THR A 214 -14.65 -8.73 3.33
CA THR A 214 -15.44 -7.63 3.92
C THR A 214 -15.79 -7.92 5.37
N GLY A 215 -16.49 -7.00 6.03
CA GLY A 215 -16.87 -7.14 7.44
C GLY A 215 -15.72 -6.85 8.39
N GLY A 216 -15.67 -7.52 9.53
CA GLY A 216 -14.71 -7.27 10.60
C GLY A 216 -13.26 -7.37 10.15
N LEU A 217 -12.89 -8.42 9.43
CA LEU A 217 -11.53 -8.59 8.88
C LEU A 217 -11.16 -7.48 7.89
N GLY A 218 -12.09 -7.09 7.03
CA GLY A 218 -11.86 -6.00 6.08
C GLY A 218 -11.68 -4.65 6.77
N MET A 219 -12.48 -4.37 7.79
CA MET A 219 -12.37 -3.15 8.61
C MET A 219 -11.06 -3.14 9.41
N ALA A 220 -10.71 -4.27 10.05
CA ALA A 220 -9.46 -4.40 10.80
C ALA A 220 -8.24 -4.14 9.91
N SER A 221 -8.24 -4.66 8.69
CA SER A 221 -7.19 -4.39 7.71
C SER A 221 -7.09 -2.90 7.38
N GLY A 222 -8.22 -2.23 7.15
CA GLY A 222 -8.24 -0.80 6.86
C GLY A 222 -7.77 0.07 8.04
N PHE A 223 -8.19 -0.23 9.27
CA PHE A 223 -7.71 0.47 10.46
C PHE A 223 -6.21 0.23 10.70
N SER A 224 -5.73 -0.99 10.47
CA SER A 224 -4.30 -1.28 10.57
C SER A 224 -3.49 -0.47 9.57
N GLU A 225 -3.98 -0.31 8.34
CA GLU A 225 -3.34 0.53 7.34
C GLU A 225 -3.33 2.01 7.76
N LEU A 226 -4.42 2.53 8.33
CA LEU A 226 -4.46 3.88 8.89
C LEU A 226 -3.38 4.10 9.95
N PHE A 227 -3.24 3.18 10.90
CA PHE A 227 -2.22 3.28 11.93
C PHE A 227 -0.79 3.18 11.37
N ILE A 228 -0.56 2.34 10.36
CA ILE A 228 0.73 2.27 9.66
C ILE A 228 1.05 3.60 8.98
N MET A 229 0.07 4.23 8.33
CA MET A 229 0.26 5.53 7.69
C MET A 229 0.55 6.62 8.72
N GLU A 230 -0.21 6.68 9.82
CA GLU A 230 0.05 7.63 10.91
C GLU A 230 1.45 7.45 11.51
N TYR A 231 1.83 6.21 11.82
CA TYR A 231 3.18 5.90 12.32
C TYR A 231 4.27 6.31 11.33
N SER A 232 4.06 6.04 10.05
CA SER A 232 5.02 6.38 8.99
C SER A 232 5.13 7.88 8.75
N GLN A 233 4.03 8.61 8.97
CA GLN A 233 4.03 10.08 8.92
C GLN A 233 4.89 10.69 10.04
N GLY A 234 5.12 9.97 11.14
CA GLY A 234 6.02 10.36 12.24
C GLY A 234 5.37 11.27 13.29
N PRO A 235 6.10 11.50 14.38
CA PRO A 235 5.56 12.16 15.58
C PRO A 235 5.57 13.69 15.53
N GLU A 236 5.89 14.31 14.41
CA GLU A 236 6.13 15.77 14.35
C GLU A 236 4.92 16.62 14.72
N ASP A 237 3.76 16.01 14.90
CA ASP A 237 2.50 16.69 15.20
C ASP A 237 1.71 16.00 16.32
N TRP A 238 2.37 15.32 17.23
CA TRP A 238 1.76 14.72 18.43
C TRP A 238 1.75 15.70 19.61
#